data_e5adfec2e3e4eb10c73d4153d6fa9f69
#
_entry.id   e5adfec2e3e4eb10c73d4153d6fa9f69
#
_cell.length_a   1.000
_cell.length_b   1.000
_cell.length_c   1.000
_cell.angle_alpha   90.00
_cell.angle_beta   90.00
_cell.angle_gamma   90.00
#
_symmetry.space_group_name_H-M   'P 1'
#
loop_
_entity.id
_entity.type
_entity.pdbx_description
1 polymer ?
#
loop_
_entity_poly.entity_id
_entity_poly.type
_entity_poly.pdbx_seq_one_letter_code
_entity_poly.pdbx_strand_id
1 'polypeptide(L)'
;TAQAALIAEALERMGVGPALVFGHSWAGALALALALDHPDRVAALALAAPVAMPMPDRMPDLPWYWRLAVTPPVAWLLSRTVGPPIAQHFLPEAARRVFQPQPPRADYPDLARSDLVLRPGTLLANVQDLLGLPRALAAQSPRYGAIRVPTLVISGEADPIVRADTQAVPLARAIPGARLVLLPGIGHMLQYVAADRVTEEVARLAGATGAAGPEPAVAH
;
A
#
# COMPACT_ATOMS: atom_id res chain seq x y z
N THR A 1 6.68 -3.81 -13.01
CA THR A 1 5.51 -4.72 -12.89
C THR A 1 4.41 -4.28 -13.84
N ALA A 2 3.48 -5.19 -14.21
CA ALA A 2 2.36 -4.83 -15.11
C ALA A 2 1.50 -3.69 -14.52
N GLN A 3 1.22 -3.72 -13.22
CA GLN A 3 0.46 -2.65 -12.55
C GLN A 3 1.20 -1.31 -12.55
N ALA A 4 2.51 -1.30 -12.31
CA ALA A 4 3.30 -0.07 -12.39
C ALA A 4 3.29 0.50 -13.82
N ALA A 5 3.39 -0.34 -14.84
CA ALA A 5 3.29 0.09 -16.25
C ALA A 5 1.92 0.69 -16.58
N LEU A 6 0.83 0.09 -16.07
CA LEU A 6 -0.53 0.64 -16.26
C LEU A 6 -0.68 2.02 -15.59
N ILE A 7 -0.11 2.21 -14.40
CA ILE A 7 -0.14 3.53 -13.73
C ILE A 7 0.68 4.54 -14.54
N ALA A 8 1.88 4.17 -14.97
CA ALA A 8 2.73 5.05 -15.78
C ALA A 8 2.02 5.48 -17.08
N GLU A 9 1.39 4.54 -17.78
CA GLU A 9 0.60 4.81 -18.99
C GLU A 9 -0.61 5.71 -18.70
N ALA A 10 -1.31 5.47 -17.58
CA ALA A 10 -2.45 6.31 -17.18
C ALA A 10 -2.01 7.75 -16.91
N LEU A 11 -0.93 7.97 -16.17
CA LEU A 11 -0.36 9.30 -15.93
C LEU A 11 0.01 10.00 -17.24
N GLU A 12 0.61 9.27 -18.16
CA GLU A 12 0.97 9.79 -19.48
C GLU A 12 -0.27 10.22 -20.29
N ARG A 13 -1.29 9.36 -20.38
CA ARG A 13 -2.54 9.65 -21.08
C ARG A 13 -3.30 10.83 -20.48
N MET A 14 -3.18 11.03 -19.17
CA MET A 14 -3.76 12.17 -18.44
C MET A 14 -2.94 13.46 -18.58
N GLY A 15 -1.78 13.43 -19.21
CA GLY A 15 -0.86 14.56 -19.29
C GLY A 15 -0.25 14.96 -17.94
N VAL A 16 -0.25 14.05 -16.98
CA VAL A 16 0.35 14.29 -15.66
C VAL A 16 1.86 14.09 -15.76
N GLY A 17 2.61 15.12 -15.39
CA GLY A 17 4.07 15.05 -15.28
C GLY A 17 4.54 14.17 -14.12
N PRO A 18 5.83 14.21 -13.75
CA PRO A 18 6.32 13.48 -12.60
C PRO A 18 5.53 13.83 -11.33
N ALA A 19 4.96 12.83 -10.66
CA ALA A 19 4.05 13.01 -9.53
C ALA A 19 4.70 12.63 -8.20
N LEU A 20 4.26 13.27 -7.10
CA LEU A 20 4.45 12.75 -5.77
C LEU A 20 3.51 11.54 -5.61
N VAL A 21 4.09 10.37 -5.38
CA VAL A 21 3.33 9.11 -5.25
C VAL A 21 3.21 8.75 -3.77
N PHE A 22 1.96 8.68 -3.29
CA PHE A 22 1.65 8.21 -1.93
C PHE A 22 1.24 6.73 -1.98
N GLY A 23 1.95 5.88 -1.24
CA GLY A 23 1.65 4.45 -1.14
C GLY A 23 1.49 4.00 0.32
N HIS A 24 0.30 3.48 0.68
CA HIS A 24 0.05 2.90 1.99
C HIS A 24 0.05 1.37 1.92
N SER A 25 0.70 0.73 2.90
CA SER A 25 0.67 -0.73 3.04
C SER A 25 1.13 -1.44 1.76
N TRP A 26 0.29 -2.31 1.19
CA TRP A 26 0.55 -3.00 -0.08
C TRP A 26 0.85 -2.04 -1.24
N ALA A 27 0.15 -0.90 -1.32
CA ALA A 27 0.43 0.09 -2.35
C ALA A 27 1.83 0.72 -2.23
N GLY A 28 2.51 0.58 -1.08
CA GLY A 28 3.92 0.91 -0.93
C GLY A 28 4.81 0.07 -1.85
N ALA A 29 4.54 -1.24 -1.98
CA ALA A 29 5.26 -2.11 -2.92
C ALA A 29 5.06 -1.67 -4.37
N LEU A 30 3.84 -1.25 -4.72
CA LEU A 30 3.52 -0.76 -6.06
C LEU A 30 4.16 0.60 -6.36
N ALA A 31 4.16 1.52 -5.40
CA ALA A 31 4.83 2.82 -5.53
C ALA A 31 6.35 2.65 -5.72
N LEU A 32 6.97 1.74 -4.98
CA LEU A 32 8.38 1.38 -5.15
C LEU A 32 8.66 0.76 -6.52
N ALA A 33 7.78 -0.12 -7.01
CA ALA A 33 7.90 -0.68 -8.35
C ALA A 33 7.78 0.40 -9.44
N LEU A 34 6.86 1.36 -9.27
CA LEU A 34 6.73 2.49 -10.19
C LEU A 34 8.01 3.34 -10.23
N ALA A 35 8.60 3.67 -9.08
CA ALA A 35 9.83 4.44 -9.01
C ALA A 35 11.05 3.71 -9.59
N LEU A 36 11.08 2.38 -9.52
CA LEU A 36 12.14 1.54 -10.08
C LEU A 36 12.05 1.34 -11.59
N ASP A 37 10.81 1.15 -12.09
CA ASP A 37 10.55 0.77 -13.47
C ASP A 37 10.21 1.99 -14.35
N HIS A 38 9.70 3.08 -13.76
CA HIS A 38 9.30 4.33 -14.43
C HIS A 38 9.73 5.56 -13.64
N PRO A 39 11.04 5.76 -13.38
CA PRO A 39 11.56 6.83 -12.53
C PRO A 39 11.22 8.24 -13.06
N ASP A 40 11.02 8.39 -14.37
CA ASP A 40 10.61 9.63 -15.02
C ASP A 40 9.17 10.06 -14.68
N ARG A 41 8.36 9.17 -14.12
CA ARG A 41 6.97 9.43 -13.71
C ARG A 41 6.83 9.78 -12.22
N VAL A 42 7.91 9.69 -11.45
CA VAL A 42 7.89 9.89 -10.00
C VAL A 42 8.78 11.07 -9.61
N ALA A 43 8.18 12.12 -9.06
CA ALA A 43 8.90 13.27 -8.51
C ALA A 43 9.34 13.02 -7.05
N ALA A 44 8.54 12.32 -6.27
CA ALA A 44 8.81 11.94 -4.89
C ALA A 44 8.00 10.72 -4.46
N LEU A 45 8.46 10.02 -3.42
CA LEU A 45 7.77 8.90 -2.79
C LEU A 45 7.39 9.24 -1.35
N ALA A 46 6.11 9.10 -1.00
CA ALA A 46 5.60 9.13 0.37
C ALA A 46 5.02 7.73 0.71
N LEU A 47 5.72 6.99 1.55
CA LEU A 47 5.42 5.58 1.83
C LEU A 47 4.94 5.46 3.28
N ALA A 48 3.65 5.15 3.47
CA ALA A 48 2.99 5.02 4.76
C ALA A 48 2.82 3.54 5.13
N ALA A 49 3.42 3.08 6.23
CA ALA A 49 3.43 1.68 6.67
C ALA A 49 3.66 0.71 5.49
N PRO A 50 4.69 0.92 4.65
CA PRO A 50 4.82 0.22 3.38
C PRO A 50 5.17 -1.25 3.57
N VAL A 51 4.53 -2.13 2.79
CA VAL A 51 5.04 -3.47 2.56
C VAL A 51 6.13 -3.37 1.50
N ALA A 52 7.37 -3.66 1.87
CA ALA A 52 8.54 -3.41 1.03
C ALA A 52 9.57 -4.54 1.03
N MET A 53 9.74 -5.20 2.18
CA MET A 53 10.75 -6.23 2.35
C MET A 53 10.14 -7.63 2.28
N PRO A 54 10.88 -8.63 1.80
CA PRO A 54 10.43 -10.01 1.85
C PRO A 54 10.02 -10.43 3.26
N MET A 55 8.95 -11.20 3.35
CA MET A 55 8.40 -11.70 4.63
C MET A 55 8.40 -13.25 4.58
N PRO A 56 9.55 -13.91 4.76
CA PRO A 56 9.65 -15.36 4.60
C PRO A 56 8.75 -16.12 5.58
N ASP A 57 8.55 -15.59 6.78
CA ASP A 57 7.83 -16.29 7.85
C ASP A 57 6.30 -16.07 7.84
N ARG A 58 5.77 -15.24 6.93
CA ARG A 58 4.36 -14.85 6.94
C ARG A 58 3.48 -15.58 5.92
N MET A 59 4.05 -16.38 5.04
CA MET A 59 3.28 -17.20 4.12
C MET A 59 3.58 -18.68 4.38
N PRO A 60 2.88 -19.28 5.37
CA PRO A 60 2.92 -20.73 5.53
C PRO A 60 2.45 -21.37 4.22
N ASP A 61 2.97 -22.56 3.92
CA ASP A 61 2.48 -23.34 2.81
C ASP A 61 0.95 -23.43 2.90
N LEU A 62 0.27 -22.86 1.91
CA LEU A 62 -1.18 -22.89 1.90
C LEU A 62 -1.65 -24.35 1.93
N PRO A 63 -2.57 -24.71 2.82
CA PRO A 63 -3.21 -26.03 2.78
C PRO A 63 -3.72 -26.36 1.38
N TRP A 64 -3.72 -27.62 1.00
CA TRP A 64 -4.06 -28.05 -0.36
C TRP A 64 -5.41 -27.51 -0.86
N TYR A 65 -6.41 -27.39 0.02
CA TYR A 65 -7.73 -26.85 -0.33
C TYR A 65 -7.69 -25.33 -0.62
N TRP A 66 -6.80 -24.56 0.01
CA TRP A 66 -6.55 -23.17 -0.37
C TRP A 66 -5.84 -23.07 -1.72
N ARG A 67 -4.88 -23.99 -1.98
CA ARG A 67 -4.22 -24.06 -3.30
C ARG A 67 -5.24 -24.31 -4.41
N LEU A 68 -6.24 -25.18 -4.15
CA LEU A 68 -7.34 -25.41 -5.08
C LEU A 68 -8.23 -24.16 -5.20
N ALA A 69 -8.60 -23.53 -4.08
CA ALA A 69 -9.47 -22.35 -4.06
C ALA A 69 -8.91 -21.16 -4.85
N VAL A 70 -7.58 -21.05 -4.98
CA VAL A 70 -6.94 -19.97 -5.74
C VAL A 70 -6.65 -20.35 -7.21
N THR A 71 -6.97 -21.56 -7.66
CA THR A 71 -6.88 -21.89 -9.09
C THR A 71 -7.89 -21.08 -9.90
N PRO A 72 -7.55 -20.59 -11.11
CA PRO A 72 -8.37 -19.63 -11.83
C PRO A 72 -9.86 -19.97 -11.95
N PRO A 73 -10.27 -21.18 -12.35
CA PRO A 73 -11.70 -21.48 -12.50
C PRO A 73 -12.43 -21.54 -11.14
N VAL A 74 -11.78 -22.08 -10.11
CA VAL A 74 -12.36 -22.18 -8.77
C VAL A 74 -12.44 -20.81 -8.11
N ALA A 75 -11.38 -20.02 -8.18
CA ALA A 75 -11.35 -18.66 -7.66
C ALA A 75 -12.39 -17.76 -8.34
N TRP A 76 -12.56 -17.91 -9.66
CA TRP A 76 -13.60 -17.20 -10.41
C TRP A 76 -15.01 -17.55 -9.90
N LEU A 77 -15.29 -18.82 -9.69
CA LEU A 77 -16.58 -19.28 -9.15
C LEU A 77 -16.80 -18.81 -7.71
N LEU A 78 -15.81 -19.02 -6.83
CA LEU A 78 -15.89 -18.62 -5.43
C LEU A 78 -16.07 -17.10 -5.27
N SER A 79 -15.39 -16.31 -6.07
CA SER A 79 -15.52 -14.84 -6.01
C SER A 79 -16.92 -14.33 -6.39
N ARG A 80 -17.73 -15.14 -7.09
CA ARG A 80 -19.09 -14.80 -7.53
C ARG A 80 -20.20 -15.45 -6.72
N THR A 81 -19.84 -16.35 -5.83
CA THR A 81 -20.81 -17.13 -5.04
C THR A 81 -20.61 -16.90 -3.55
N VAL A 82 -19.84 -17.75 -2.89
CA VAL A 82 -19.68 -17.74 -1.41
C VAL A 82 -18.63 -16.74 -0.94
N GLY A 83 -17.73 -16.32 -1.79
CA GLY A 83 -16.65 -15.40 -1.41
C GLY A 83 -17.13 -14.05 -0.86
N PRO A 84 -18.01 -13.30 -1.56
CA PRO A 84 -18.51 -12.01 -1.08
C PRO A 84 -19.22 -12.08 0.27
N PRO A 85 -20.19 -12.98 0.52
CA PRO A 85 -20.84 -13.08 1.82
C PRO A 85 -19.87 -13.49 2.95
N ILE A 86 -18.92 -14.38 2.67
CA ILE A 86 -17.88 -14.73 3.63
C ILE A 86 -17.01 -13.50 3.94
N ALA A 87 -16.51 -12.80 2.92
CA ALA A 87 -15.70 -11.61 3.09
C ALA A 87 -16.46 -10.52 3.85
N GLN A 88 -17.74 -10.29 3.54
CA GLN A 88 -18.60 -9.34 4.25
C GLN A 88 -18.73 -9.66 5.75
N HIS A 89 -18.85 -10.93 6.10
CA HIS A 89 -18.91 -11.36 7.49
C HIS A 89 -17.64 -10.99 8.27
N PHE A 90 -16.46 -11.07 7.63
CA PHE A 90 -15.18 -10.79 8.27
C PHE A 90 -14.73 -9.32 8.21
N LEU A 91 -15.38 -8.47 7.41
CA LEU A 91 -14.99 -7.06 7.26
C LEU A 91 -14.90 -6.29 8.61
N PRO A 92 -15.85 -6.41 9.55
CA PRO A 92 -15.77 -5.68 10.82
C PRO A 92 -14.56 -6.10 11.66
N GLU A 93 -14.24 -7.39 11.67
CA GLU A 93 -13.08 -7.91 12.40
C GLU A 93 -11.76 -7.49 11.70
N ALA A 94 -11.73 -7.54 10.38
CA ALA A 94 -10.60 -7.05 9.60
C ALA A 94 -10.33 -5.56 9.87
N ALA A 95 -11.39 -4.74 9.91
CA ALA A 95 -11.29 -3.32 10.26
C ALA A 95 -10.71 -3.14 11.67
N ARG A 96 -11.24 -3.85 12.69
CA ARG A 96 -10.68 -3.80 14.04
C ARG A 96 -9.20 -4.16 14.06
N ARG A 97 -8.81 -5.21 13.35
CA ARG A 97 -7.43 -5.70 13.32
C ARG A 97 -6.45 -4.71 12.69
N VAL A 98 -6.82 -4.09 11.56
CA VAL A 98 -5.92 -3.16 10.86
C VAL A 98 -5.77 -1.82 11.59
N PHE A 99 -6.76 -1.43 12.41
CA PHE A 99 -6.67 -0.21 13.21
C PHE A 99 -5.89 -0.39 14.53
N GLN A 100 -5.65 -1.62 15.00
CA GLN A 100 -4.93 -1.85 16.27
C GLN A 100 -3.60 -1.07 16.32
N PRO A 101 -3.28 -0.50 17.50
CA PRO A 101 -3.97 -0.56 18.81
C PRO A 101 -5.14 0.42 18.93
N GLN A 102 -5.38 1.30 17.94
CA GLN A 102 -6.48 2.25 17.96
C GLN A 102 -7.81 1.57 17.59
N PRO A 103 -8.95 2.10 18.08
CA PRO A 103 -10.26 1.67 17.59
C PRO A 103 -10.48 2.13 16.14
N PRO A 104 -11.20 1.35 15.31
CA PRO A 104 -11.59 1.81 13.99
C PRO A 104 -12.55 3.00 14.10
N ARG A 105 -12.47 3.93 13.13
CA ARG A 105 -13.46 4.99 12.98
C ARG A 105 -14.81 4.39 12.63
N ALA A 106 -15.89 4.92 13.21
CA ALA A 106 -17.24 4.43 12.97
C ALA A 106 -17.66 4.56 11.49
N ASP A 107 -17.20 5.63 10.83
CA ASP A 107 -17.48 5.93 9.42
C ASP A 107 -16.48 5.27 8.44
N TYR A 108 -15.52 4.49 8.93
CA TYR A 108 -14.49 3.88 8.09
C TYR A 108 -15.03 3.01 6.95
N PRO A 109 -16.04 2.15 7.14
CA PRO A 109 -16.55 1.33 6.05
C PRO A 109 -17.09 2.15 4.89
N ASP A 110 -17.77 3.27 5.17
CA ASP A 110 -18.35 4.17 4.16
C ASP A 110 -17.25 5.03 3.52
N LEU A 111 -16.38 5.61 4.33
CA LEU A 111 -15.27 6.45 3.87
C LEU A 111 -14.29 5.68 2.98
N ALA A 112 -13.96 4.44 3.34
CA ALA A 112 -13.07 3.57 2.59
C ALA A 112 -13.78 2.83 1.45
N ARG A 113 -15.11 2.99 1.29
CA ARG A 113 -15.92 2.23 0.33
C ARG A 113 -15.60 0.73 0.41
N SER A 114 -15.63 0.19 1.63
CA SER A 114 -15.27 -1.20 1.90
C SER A 114 -16.16 -2.20 1.15
N ASP A 115 -17.36 -1.77 0.72
CA ASP A 115 -18.25 -2.52 -0.16
C ASP A 115 -17.59 -2.90 -1.50
N LEU A 116 -16.69 -2.05 -2.02
CA LEU A 116 -16.05 -2.27 -3.31
C LEU A 116 -15.10 -3.48 -3.32
N VAL A 117 -14.55 -3.83 -2.16
CA VAL A 117 -13.66 -5.01 -2.04
C VAL A 117 -14.43 -6.32 -2.25
N LEU A 118 -15.75 -6.30 -2.00
CA LEU A 118 -16.62 -7.48 -2.15
C LEU A 118 -17.02 -7.75 -3.61
N ARG A 119 -16.74 -6.82 -4.53
CA ARG A 119 -16.98 -7.06 -5.96
C ARG A 119 -16.18 -8.27 -6.42
N PRO A 120 -16.77 -9.21 -7.17
CA PRO A 120 -16.11 -10.46 -7.58
C PRO A 120 -14.74 -10.25 -8.24
N GLY A 121 -14.64 -9.26 -9.13
CA GLY A 121 -13.38 -8.92 -9.79
C GLY A 121 -12.33 -8.37 -8.83
N THR A 122 -12.73 -7.48 -7.91
CA THR A 122 -11.84 -6.89 -6.91
C THR A 122 -11.37 -7.94 -5.91
N LEU A 123 -12.27 -8.79 -5.42
CA LEU A 123 -11.93 -9.86 -4.49
C LEU A 123 -10.91 -10.82 -5.10
N LEU A 124 -11.14 -11.23 -6.36
CA LEU A 124 -10.21 -12.10 -7.08
C LEU A 124 -8.85 -11.42 -7.29
N ALA A 125 -8.83 -10.16 -7.72
CA ALA A 125 -7.60 -9.40 -7.92
C ALA A 125 -6.80 -9.27 -6.61
N ASN A 126 -7.45 -8.94 -5.49
CA ASN A 126 -6.80 -8.87 -4.18
C ASN A 126 -6.13 -10.20 -3.78
N VAL A 127 -6.79 -11.32 -4.01
CA VAL A 127 -6.21 -12.64 -3.73
C VAL A 127 -4.98 -12.88 -4.60
N GLN A 128 -5.05 -12.60 -5.90
CA GLN A 128 -3.94 -12.76 -6.83
C GLN A 128 -2.74 -11.86 -6.47
N ASP A 129 -3.01 -10.62 -6.10
CA ASP A 129 -2.00 -9.67 -5.68
C ASP A 129 -1.28 -10.13 -4.40
N LEU A 130 -2.03 -10.59 -3.40
CA LEU A 130 -1.44 -11.14 -2.18
C LEU A 130 -0.57 -12.36 -2.43
N LEU A 131 -0.99 -13.25 -3.32
CA LEU A 131 -0.21 -14.45 -3.70
C LEU A 131 1.04 -14.09 -4.51
N GLY A 132 0.98 -13.05 -5.33
CA GLY A 132 2.11 -12.58 -6.13
C GLY A 132 3.13 -11.76 -5.34
N LEU A 133 2.72 -11.18 -4.21
CA LEU A 133 3.49 -10.21 -3.45
C LEU A 133 4.86 -10.72 -2.99
N PRO A 134 5.02 -11.92 -2.41
CA PRO A 134 6.33 -12.40 -1.94
C PRO A 134 7.36 -12.46 -3.06
N ARG A 135 6.97 -12.95 -4.23
CA ARG A 135 7.84 -13.02 -5.41
C ARG A 135 8.21 -11.62 -5.91
N ALA A 136 7.24 -10.70 -5.92
CA ALA A 136 7.46 -9.32 -6.33
C ALA A 136 8.45 -8.62 -5.38
N LEU A 137 8.28 -8.77 -4.06
CA LEU A 137 9.17 -8.20 -3.06
C LEU A 137 10.59 -8.77 -3.15
N ALA A 138 10.74 -10.07 -3.34
CA ALA A 138 12.04 -10.70 -3.50
C ALA A 138 12.78 -10.19 -4.75
N ALA A 139 12.06 -9.90 -5.82
CA ALA A 139 12.65 -9.37 -7.07
C ALA A 139 12.99 -7.88 -6.97
N GLN A 140 12.17 -7.06 -6.28
CA GLN A 140 12.36 -5.61 -6.26
C GLN A 140 13.22 -5.10 -5.11
N SER A 141 13.21 -5.74 -3.93
CA SER A 141 13.91 -5.23 -2.74
C SER A 141 15.43 -5.06 -2.94
N PRO A 142 16.16 -5.90 -3.68
CA PRO A 142 17.57 -5.68 -3.95
C PRO A 142 17.85 -4.42 -4.82
N ARG A 143 16.82 -3.89 -5.47
CA ARG A 143 16.94 -2.75 -6.40
C ARG A 143 16.68 -1.39 -5.72
N TYR A 144 16.24 -1.35 -4.44
CA TYR A 144 15.86 -0.10 -3.77
C TYR A 144 17.00 0.92 -3.72
N GLY A 145 18.26 0.47 -3.69
CA GLY A 145 19.43 1.34 -3.79
C GLY A 145 19.53 2.13 -5.10
N ALA A 146 18.72 1.81 -6.12
CA ALA A 146 18.66 2.57 -7.38
C ALA A 146 17.65 3.74 -7.33
N ILE A 147 16.77 3.83 -6.35
CA ILE A 147 15.81 4.93 -6.20
C ILE A 147 16.57 6.21 -5.84
N ARG A 148 16.31 7.28 -6.58
CA ARG A 148 17.00 8.60 -6.43
C ARG A 148 16.05 9.74 -6.08
N VAL A 149 14.75 9.53 -6.20
CA VAL A 149 13.77 10.55 -5.87
C VAL A 149 13.67 10.77 -4.37
N PRO A 150 13.40 11.98 -3.91
CA PRO A 150 13.14 12.25 -2.50
C PRO A 150 12.09 11.31 -1.94
N THR A 151 12.43 10.60 -0.85
CA THR A 151 11.60 9.54 -0.31
C THR A 151 11.35 9.75 1.18
N LEU A 152 10.07 9.76 1.55
CA LEU A 152 9.58 9.69 2.92
C LEU A 152 9.09 8.28 3.21
N VAL A 153 9.57 7.69 4.29
CA VAL A 153 9.02 6.47 4.87
C VAL A 153 8.44 6.81 6.23
N ILE A 154 7.14 6.68 6.41
CA ILE A 154 6.45 6.95 7.68
C ILE A 154 5.72 5.70 8.15
N SER A 155 5.88 5.31 9.42
CA SER A 155 5.28 4.07 9.96
C SER A 155 4.93 4.21 11.42
N GLY A 156 3.87 3.52 11.85
CA GLY A 156 3.55 3.40 13.26
C GLY A 156 4.45 2.38 13.96
N GLU A 157 4.96 2.72 15.15
CA GLU A 157 5.78 1.78 15.93
C GLU A 157 4.98 0.63 16.53
N ALA A 158 3.67 0.85 16.73
CA ALA A 158 2.76 -0.15 17.28
C ALA A 158 1.97 -0.91 16.18
N ASP A 159 2.41 -0.84 14.92
CA ASP A 159 1.76 -1.53 13.81
C ASP A 159 1.92 -3.06 13.93
N PRO A 160 0.84 -3.83 14.18
CA PRO A 160 0.90 -5.28 14.28
C PRO A 160 0.81 -5.98 12.91
N ILE A 161 0.47 -5.24 11.85
CA ILE A 161 0.26 -5.76 10.49
C ILE A 161 1.54 -5.67 9.68
N VAL A 162 2.12 -4.47 9.60
CA VAL A 162 3.35 -4.18 8.85
C VAL A 162 4.37 -3.57 9.80
N ARG A 163 5.11 -4.43 10.50
CA ARG A 163 6.04 -4.02 11.55
C ARG A 163 7.12 -3.08 11.02
N ALA A 164 7.29 -1.95 11.68
CA ALA A 164 8.26 -0.93 11.27
C ALA A 164 9.70 -1.45 11.26
N ASP A 165 10.07 -2.28 12.24
CA ASP A 165 11.43 -2.84 12.39
C ASP A 165 11.82 -3.78 11.24
N THR A 166 10.86 -4.49 10.65
CA THR A 166 11.10 -5.45 9.56
C THR A 166 10.81 -4.88 8.17
N GLN A 167 10.10 -3.77 8.07
CA GLN A 167 9.66 -3.19 6.80
C GLN A 167 10.18 -1.75 6.60
N ALA A 168 9.70 -0.79 7.39
CA ALA A 168 10.02 0.63 7.20
C ALA A 168 11.49 0.96 7.47
N VAL A 169 12.06 0.42 8.55
CA VAL A 169 13.46 0.69 8.94
C VAL A 169 14.45 0.14 7.90
N PRO A 170 14.38 -1.14 7.48
CA PRO A 170 15.29 -1.63 6.45
C PRO A 170 15.04 -0.98 5.07
N LEU A 171 13.80 -0.63 4.73
CA LEU A 171 13.51 0.12 3.51
C LEU A 171 14.21 1.48 3.49
N ALA A 172 14.06 2.25 4.57
CA ALA A 172 14.70 3.57 4.66
C ALA A 172 16.23 3.50 4.59
N ARG A 173 16.81 2.42 5.09
CA ARG A 173 18.27 2.16 4.94
C ARG A 173 18.67 1.78 3.52
N ALA A 174 17.78 1.11 2.80
CA ALA A 174 18.05 0.64 1.44
C ALA A 174 17.94 1.76 0.38
N ILE A 175 17.14 2.79 0.61
CA ILE A 175 16.96 3.92 -0.31
C ILE A 175 17.87 5.07 0.11
N PRO A 176 18.83 5.50 -0.76
CA PRO A 176 19.73 6.60 -0.44
C PRO A 176 18.98 7.91 -0.16
N GLY A 177 19.25 8.53 0.99
CA GLY A 177 18.62 9.79 1.36
C GLY A 177 17.16 9.70 1.81
N ALA A 178 16.61 8.50 1.97
CA ALA A 178 15.24 8.35 2.48
C ALA A 178 15.13 8.85 3.91
N ARG A 179 14.09 9.64 4.18
CA ARG A 179 13.74 10.12 5.51
C ARG A 179 12.77 9.17 6.18
N LEU A 180 13.13 8.66 7.35
CA LEU A 180 12.29 7.78 8.15
C LEU A 180 11.62 8.60 9.26
N VAL A 181 10.30 8.41 9.42
CA VAL A 181 9.50 8.94 10.52
C VAL A 181 8.76 7.79 11.18
N LEU A 182 9.03 7.57 12.47
CA LEU A 182 8.33 6.59 13.28
C LEU A 182 7.37 7.31 14.22
N LEU A 183 6.13 6.82 14.30
CA LEU A 183 5.06 7.39 15.11
C LEU A 183 4.80 6.51 16.33
N PRO A 184 5.24 6.94 17.55
CA PRO A 184 5.06 6.16 18.75
C PRO A 184 3.59 5.89 19.05
N GLY A 185 3.27 4.63 19.40
CA GLY A 185 1.94 4.20 19.78
C GLY A 185 0.91 4.13 18.65
N ILE A 186 1.27 4.51 17.41
CA ILE A 186 0.39 4.46 16.24
C ILE A 186 0.49 3.09 15.54
N GLY A 187 -0.66 2.59 15.09
CA GLY A 187 -0.77 1.33 14.35
C GLY A 187 -0.72 1.50 12.82
N HIS A 188 -1.32 0.52 12.13
CA HIS A 188 -1.21 0.40 10.67
C HIS A 188 -1.94 1.52 9.89
N MET A 189 -3.09 1.98 10.38
CA MET A 189 -3.94 2.95 9.68
C MET A 189 -3.59 4.40 10.03
N LEU A 190 -2.28 4.72 10.00
CA LEU A 190 -1.75 6.03 10.42
C LEU A 190 -2.36 7.20 9.64
N GLN A 191 -2.74 7.04 8.38
CA GLN A 191 -3.39 8.08 7.58
C GLN A 191 -4.80 8.46 8.07
N TYR A 192 -5.40 7.65 8.95
CA TYR A 192 -6.68 7.95 9.59
C TYR A 192 -6.51 8.42 11.05
N VAL A 193 -5.57 7.83 11.78
CA VAL A 193 -5.43 8.06 13.22
C VAL A 193 -4.40 9.14 13.56
N ALA A 194 -3.51 9.47 12.62
CA ALA A 194 -2.50 10.52 12.72
C ALA A 194 -2.48 11.37 11.42
N ALA A 195 -3.67 11.67 10.86
CA ALA A 195 -3.84 12.31 9.56
C ALA A 195 -3.07 13.62 9.44
N ASP A 196 -3.14 14.49 10.45
CA ASP A 196 -2.46 15.80 10.47
C ASP A 196 -0.94 15.61 10.35
N ARG A 197 -0.40 14.65 11.12
CA ARG A 197 1.04 14.36 11.08
C ARG A 197 1.48 13.80 9.73
N VAL A 198 0.71 12.89 9.15
CA VAL A 198 0.98 12.32 7.82
C VAL A 198 0.92 13.42 6.77
N THR A 199 -0.11 14.27 6.81
CA THR A 199 -0.28 15.39 5.87
C THR A 199 0.86 16.39 5.97
N GLU A 200 1.27 16.77 7.18
CA GLU A 200 2.41 17.68 7.42
C GLU A 200 3.70 17.13 6.79
N GLU A 201 3.98 15.83 6.99
CA GLU A 201 5.19 15.20 6.47
C GLU A 201 5.18 15.08 4.93
N VAL A 202 4.02 14.78 4.35
CA VAL A 202 3.83 14.74 2.90
C VAL A 202 3.93 16.13 2.29
N ALA A 203 3.33 17.16 2.92
CA ALA A 203 3.44 18.54 2.47
C ALA A 203 4.89 19.05 2.52
N ARG A 204 5.64 18.70 3.56
CA ARG A 204 7.07 19.01 3.67
C ARG A 204 7.88 18.37 2.53
N LEU A 205 7.58 17.11 2.18
CA LEU A 205 8.19 16.43 1.05
C LEU A 205 7.86 17.13 -0.27
N ALA A 206 6.58 17.48 -0.49
CA ALA A 206 6.13 18.18 -1.70
C ALA A 206 6.82 19.54 -1.86
N GLY A 207 6.92 20.32 -0.79
CA GLY A 207 7.62 21.60 -0.78
C GLY A 207 9.10 21.50 -1.13
N ALA A 208 9.76 20.43 -0.69
CA ALA A 208 11.17 20.17 -0.99
C ALA A 208 11.42 19.78 -2.47
N THR A 209 10.41 19.30 -3.17
CA THR A 209 10.53 18.86 -4.58
C THR A 209 10.02 19.87 -5.60
N GLY A 210 9.46 21.02 -5.14
CA GLY A 210 8.81 21.98 -6.03
C GLY A 210 7.54 21.41 -6.71
N ALA A 211 7.09 20.24 -6.31
CA ALA A 211 5.82 19.67 -6.75
C ALA A 211 4.68 20.46 -6.08
N ALA A 212 4.31 21.59 -6.67
CA ALA A 212 3.11 22.31 -6.27
C ALA A 212 1.92 21.36 -6.41
N GLY A 213 1.30 21.02 -5.27
CA GLY A 213 0.02 20.30 -5.30
C GLY A 213 -1.02 21.15 -6.03
N PRO A 214 -2.06 20.53 -6.63
CA PRO A 214 -3.18 21.29 -7.13
C PRO A 214 -3.74 22.14 -5.99
N GLU A 215 -4.02 23.41 -6.30
CA GLU A 215 -4.72 24.29 -5.39
C GLU A 215 -6.00 23.60 -4.89
N PRO A 216 -6.29 23.57 -3.58
CA PRO A 216 -7.46 22.87 -3.09
C PRO A 216 -8.69 23.39 -3.82
N ALA A 217 -9.39 22.51 -4.52
CA ALA A 217 -10.67 22.84 -5.16
C ALA A 217 -11.59 23.33 -4.03
N VAL A 218 -11.88 24.63 -4.03
CA VAL A 218 -12.84 25.22 -3.11
C VAL A 218 -14.20 24.59 -3.49
N ALA A 219 -14.67 23.68 -2.63
CA ALA A 219 -16.02 23.16 -2.74
C ALA A 219 -17.01 24.31 -2.52
N HIS A 220 -17.73 24.71 -3.57
CA HIS A 220 -18.90 25.57 -3.51
C HIS A 220 -20.15 24.76 -3.25
#